data_adb7709741686b5d8528c3bdcd889434
#
_entry.id   adb7709741686b5d8528c3bdcd889434
#
_cell.length_a   1.000
_cell.length_b   1.000
_cell.length_c   1.000
_cell.angle_alpha   90.00
_cell.angle_beta   90.00
_cell.angle_gamma   90.00
#
_symmetry.space_group_name_H-M   'P 1'
#
loop_
_entity.id
_entity.type
_entity.pdbx_description
1 polymer ?
#
loop_
_entity_poly.entity_id
_entity_poly.type
_entity_poly.pdbx_seq_one_letter_code
_entity_poly.pdbx_strand_id
1 'polypeptide(L)'
;IAQCAGFIEAHGLHATKYPNTAMSAEMVASSERTDVAAIASRSCAALYGLEVLEPNIQDSDNNYTRFVVIREPRVYPGANRTSLMITTANEPGALYRVLERFYALNINLIKLESRPIPGRDFEFMFYFDLDCPFGSKALDDLLDSIDDVCESFTYFGS
;
A
#
# COMPACT_ATOMS: atom_id res chain seq x y z
N ILE A 1 11.59 12.24 4.32
CA ILE A 1 11.69 13.32 5.29
C ILE A 1 10.91 12.96 6.56
N ALA A 2 9.61 12.67 6.49
CA ALA A 2 8.80 12.37 7.69
C ALA A 2 9.35 11.22 8.56
N GLN A 3 10.07 10.28 8.00
CA GLN A 3 10.67 9.14 8.68
C GLN A 3 12.02 9.44 9.36
N CYS A 4 12.52 10.65 9.21
CA CYS A 4 13.76 11.13 9.80
C CYS A 4 13.55 12.50 10.47
N ALA A 5 12.32 12.76 10.92
CA ALA A 5 11.95 14.05 11.49
C ALA A 5 12.74 14.36 12.76
N GLY A 6 12.93 13.37 13.63
CA GLY A 6 13.71 13.50 14.86
C GLY A 6 15.17 13.86 14.61
N PHE A 7 15.81 13.20 13.63
CA PHE A 7 17.19 13.52 13.26
C PHE A 7 17.33 14.96 12.72
N ILE A 8 16.40 15.35 11.82
CA ILE A 8 16.38 16.68 11.21
C ILE A 8 16.24 17.77 12.29
N GLU A 9 15.31 17.59 13.23
CA GLU A 9 15.05 18.52 14.31
C GLU A 9 16.25 18.61 15.28
N ALA A 10 16.78 17.46 15.70
CA ALA A 10 17.91 17.40 16.64
C ALA A 10 19.18 18.10 16.12
N HIS A 11 19.36 18.13 14.79
CA HIS A 11 20.53 18.77 14.15
C HIS A 11 20.23 20.14 13.55
N GLY A 12 19.01 20.68 13.73
CA GLY A 12 18.59 21.97 13.21
C GLY A 12 18.68 22.09 11.68
N LEU A 13 18.44 20.96 10.97
CA LEU A 13 18.58 20.91 9.52
C LEU A 13 17.34 21.43 8.81
N HIS A 14 17.54 22.10 7.68
CA HIS A 14 16.45 22.50 6.81
C HIS A 14 16.21 21.43 5.73
N ALA A 15 15.03 20.79 5.76
CA ALA A 15 14.69 19.72 4.84
C ALA A 15 13.79 20.18 3.70
N THR A 16 14.20 19.94 2.46
CA THR A 16 13.42 20.21 1.24
C THR A 16 12.96 18.92 0.60
N LYS A 17 11.67 18.87 0.19
CA LYS A 17 11.13 17.72 -0.52
C LYS A 17 11.70 17.60 -1.93
N TYR A 18 12.04 16.37 -2.31
CA TYR A 18 12.44 16.02 -3.66
C TYR A 18 11.54 14.88 -4.19
N PRO A 19 11.41 14.67 -5.51
CA PRO A 19 10.46 13.69 -6.06
C PRO A 19 10.65 12.27 -5.50
N ASN A 20 11.90 11.82 -5.31
CA ASN A 20 12.24 10.59 -4.61
C ASN A 20 13.67 10.65 -4.05
N THR A 21 14.02 9.67 -3.21
CA THR A 21 15.29 9.62 -2.51
C THR A 21 16.49 9.35 -3.44
N ALA A 22 16.32 8.57 -4.50
CA ALA A 22 17.39 8.32 -5.47
C ALA A 22 17.71 9.58 -6.27
N MET A 23 16.72 10.30 -6.75
CA MET A 23 16.90 11.57 -7.45
C MET A 23 17.51 12.65 -6.54
N SER A 24 17.24 12.65 -5.23
CA SER A 24 17.92 13.58 -4.33
C SER A 24 19.40 13.27 -4.17
N ALA A 25 19.78 11.98 -4.15
CA ALA A 25 21.17 11.57 -4.13
C ALA A 25 21.90 11.91 -5.44
N GLU A 26 21.26 11.69 -6.59
CA GLU A 26 21.76 12.06 -7.91
C GLU A 26 22.01 13.58 -8.02
N MET A 27 21.07 14.38 -7.52
CA MET A 27 21.19 15.85 -7.49
C MET A 27 22.38 16.28 -6.66
N VAL A 28 22.59 15.70 -5.48
CA VAL A 28 23.75 16.02 -4.63
C VAL A 28 25.05 15.62 -5.33
N ALA A 29 25.11 14.45 -5.94
CA ALA A 29 26.30 13.98 -6.67
C ALA A 29 26.69 14.85 -7.86
N SER A 30 25.69 15.46 -8.53
CA SER A 30 25.90 16.35 -9.68
C SER A 30 26.07 17.84 -9.28
N SER A 31 25.91 18.16 -8.00
CA SER A 31 26.00 19.53 -7.50
C SER A 31 27.42 19.89 -7.08
N GLU A 32 27.84 21.12 -7.34
CA GLU A 32 29.08 21.71 -6.81
C GLU A 32 28.90 22.27 -5.39
N ARG A 33 27.69 22.18 -4.83
CA ARG A 33 27.39 22.69 -3.47
C ARG A 33 27.94 21.76 -2.42
N THR A 34 28.55 22.36 -1.37
CA THR A 34 29.11 21.63 -0.23
C THR A 34 28.26 21.73 1.03
N ASP A 35 27.12 22.43 0.95
CA ASP A 35 26.21 22.70 2.07
C ASP A 35 24.87 21.90 1.96
N VAL A 36 24.81 20.89 1.09
CA VAL A 36 23.63 20.04 0.88
C VAL A 36 23.98 18.57 1.03
N ALA A 37 23.05 17.81 1.56
CA ALA A 37 23.12 16.36 1.66
C ALA A 37 21.78 15.73 1.27
N ALA A 38 21.78 14.44 0.90
CA ALA A 38 20.57 13.70 0.57
C ALA A 38 20.22 12.72 1.68
N ILE A 39 18.94 12.61 2.00
CA ILE A 39 18.40 11.48 2.76
C ILE A 39 18.03 10.39 1.76
N ALA A 40 18.77 9.28 1.74
CA ALA A 40 18.61 8.21 0.79
C ALA A 40 18.99 6.85 1.37
N SER A 41 18.79 5.77 0.62
CA SER A 41 19.30 4.46 1.00
C SER A 41 20.82 4.40 0.86
N ARG A 42 21.48 3.55 1.65
CA ARG A 42 22.94 3.33 1.56
C ARG A 42 23.39 2.92 0.15
N SER A 43 22.55 2.19 -0.59
CA SER A 43 22.85 1.79 -1.98
C SER A 43 22.96 2.99 -2.93
N CYS A 44 22.28 4.11 -2.67
CA CYS A 44 22.41 5.33 -3.46
C CYS A 44 23.80 5.95 -3.29
N ALA A 45 24.39 5.88 -2.10
CA ALA A 45 25.76 6.39 -1.88
C ALA A 45 26.77 5.64 -2.76
N ALA A 46 26.70 4.30 -2.77
CA ALA A 46 27.55 3.49 -3.63
C ALA A 46 27.30 3.74 -5.13
N LEU A 47 26.04 3.91 -5.54
CA LEU A 47 25.67 4.12 -6.95
C LEU A 47 26.17 5.46 -7.50
N TYR A 48 26.09 6.53 -6.69
CA TYR A 48 26.41 7.89 -7.11
C TYR A 48 27.77 8.39 -6.62
N GLY A 49 28.59 7.52 -5.99
CA GLY A 49 29.92 7.90 -5.48
C GLY A 49 29.89 8.89 -4.33
N LEU A 50 28.83 8.83 -3.50
CA LEU A 50 28.66 9.70 -2.33
C LEU A 50 29.16 9.02 -1.06
N GLU A 51 29.59 9.81 -0.09
CA GLU A 51 29.92 9.37 1.26
C GLU A 51 28.67 9.33 2.15
N VAL A 52 28.57 8.32 3.01
CA VAL A 52 27.54 8.25 4.06
C VAL A 52 28.01 9.01 5.28
N LEU A 53 27.42 10.17 5.52
CA LEU A 53 27.76 11.04 6.64
C LEU A 53 27.23 10.47 7.97
N GLU A 54 25.96 10.05 8.00
CA GLU A 54 25.31 9.49 9.19
C GLU A 54 24.41 8.33 8.77
N PRO A 55 24.63 7.11 9.30
CA PRO A 55 23.78 5.95 9.02
C PRO A 55 22.60 5.86 9.99
N ASN A 56 21.53 5.16 9.57
CA ASN A 56 20.38 4.78 10.41
C ASN A 56 19.66 5.96 11.06
N ILE A 57 19.45 7.04 10.31
CA ILE A 57 18.79 8.26 10.77
C ILE A 57 17.26 8.19 10.83
N GLN A 58 16.67 7.04 10.49
CA GLN A 58 15.22 6.83 10.53
C GLN A 58 14.69 6.78 11.97
N ASP A 59 13.53 7.37 12.19
CA ASP A 59 12.88 7.43 13.51
C ASP A 59 12.32 6.04 13.93
N SER A 60 12.11 5.12 12.98
CA SER A 60 11.57 3.79 13.24
C SER A 60 12.05 2.78 12.20
N ASP A 61 12.34 1.55 12.64
CA ASP A 61 12.70 0.42 11.78
C ASP A 61 11.48 -0.29 11.18
N ASN A 62 10.26 0.11 11.53
CA ASN A 62 9.00 -0.49 11.09
C ASN A 62 8.45 0.11 9.79
N ASN A 63 9.32 0.55 8.89
CA ASN A 63 8.92 1.11 7.61
C ASN A 63 9.06 0.08 6.49
N TYR A 64 7.96 -0.57 6.16
CA TYR A 64 7.91 -1.56 5.09
C TYR A 64 7.13 -1.05 3.89
N THR A 65 7.68 -1.26 2.69
CA THR A 65 6.96 -1.07 1.43
C THR A 65 6.51 -2.42 0.90
N ARG A 66 5.20 -2.61 0.75
CA ARG A 66 4.62 -3.80 0.14
C ARG A 66 4.60 -3.65 -1.37
N PHE A 67 5.25 -4.55 -2.08
CA PHE A 67 5.17 -4.68 -3.53
C PHE A 67 4.19 -5.79 -3.89
N VAL A 68 3.40 -5.56 -4.93
CA VAL A 68 2.45 -6.53 -5.47
C VAL A 68 2.90 -6.92 -6.86
N VAL A 69 3.02 -8.22 -7.12
CA VAL A 69 3.30 -8.75 -8.45
C VAL A 69 2.00 -8.85 -9.23
N ILE A 70 1.93 -8.15 -10.36
CA ILE A 70 0.78 -8.19 -11.27
C ILE A 70 1.12 -9.10 -12.44
N ARG A 71 0.37 -10.21 -12.59
CA ARG A 71 0.54 -11.18 -13.69
C ARG A 71 -0.71 -12.02 -13.91
N GLU A 72 -0.73 -12.76 -15.02
CA GLU A 72 -1.62 -13.90 -15.25
C GLU A 72 -0.84 -15.22 -15.10
N PRO A 73 -1.46 -16.29 -14.58
CA PRO A 73 -2.83 -16.37 -14.04
C PRO A 73 -2.98 -15.59 -12.73
N ARG A 74 -4.24 -15.25 -12.39
CA ARG A 74 -4.59 -14.50 -11.16
C ARG A 74 -4.49 -15.30 -9.87
N VAL A 75 -4.10 -16.56 -9.99
CA VAL A 75 -4.11 -17.51 -8.88
C VAL A 75 -2.77 -18.22 -8.79
N TYR A 76 -2.29 -18.36 -7.57
CA TYR A 76 -1.11 -19.14 -7.25
C TYR A 76 -1.48 -20.40 -6.45
N PRO A 77 -0.96 -21.57 -6.79
CA PRO A 77 -1.11 -22.75 -5.97
C PRO A 77 -0.62 -22.50 -4.53
N GLY A 78 -1.47 -22.79 -3.55
CA GLY A 78 -1.15 -22.59 -2.14
C GLY A 78 -1.30 -21.14 -1.66
N ALA A 79 -1.88 -20.25 -2.48
CA ALA A 79 -2.23 -18.89 -2.03
C ALA A 79 -3.21 -18.95 -0.86
N ASN A 80 -2.91 -18.18 0.19
CA ASN A 80 -3.72 -18.11 1.42
C ASN A 80 -4.44 -16.78 1.60
N ARG A 81 -4.32 -15.88 0.63
CA ARG A 81 -4.94 -14.55 0.65
C ARG A 81 -5.66 -14.27 -0.65
N THR A 82 -6.76 -13.58 -0.53
CA THR A 82 -7.59 -13.16 -1.66
C THR A 82 -7.73 -11.65 -1.65
N SER A 83 -7.57 -11.04 -2.82
CA SER A 83 -7.79 -9.60 -3.01
C SER A 83 -8.96 -9.36 -3.95
N LEU A 84 -9.86 -8.45 -3.56
CA LEU A 84 -11.01 -8.05 -4.37
C LEU A 84 -11.36 -6.58 -4.17
N MET A 85 -12.08 -6.02 -5.13
CA MET A 85 -12.67 -4.69 -5.06
C MET A 85 -14.19 -4.81 -5.16
N ILE A 86 -14.89 -4.03 -4.36
CA ILE A 86 -16.35 -3.99 -4.32
C ILE A 86 -16.82 -2.56 -4.45
N THR A 87 -17.88 -2.31 -5.21
CA THR A 87 -18.67 -1.10 -5.17
C THR A 87 -20.02 -1.38 -4.51
N THR A 88 -20.49 -0.43 -3.72
CA THR A 88 -21.79 -0.54 -3.03
C THR A 88 -22.62 0.67 -3.32
N ALA A 89 -23.95 0.53 -3.21
CA ALA A 89 -24.86 1.65 -3.22
C ALA A 89 -24.48 2.69 -2.14
N ASN A 90 -24.65 3.98 -2.45
CA ASN A 90 -24.42 5.04 -1.47
C ASN A 90 -25.62 5.18 -0.52
N GLU A 91 -25.78 4.19 0.36
CA GLU A 91 -26.88 4.14 1.34
C GLU A 91 -26.40 3.61 2.69
N PRO A 92 -27.10 3.97 3.78
CA PRO A 92 -26.78 3.46 5.11
C PRO A 92 -26.78 1.93 5.17
N GLY A 93 -25.69 1.36 5.70
CA GLY A 93 -25.54 -0.09 5.89
C GLY A 93 -25.03 -0.86 4.67
N ALA A 94 -24.80 -0.23 3.51
CA ALA A 94 -24.32 -0.95 2.32
C ALA A 94 -22.98 -1.67 2.57
N LEU A 95 -21.98 -0.98 3.11
CA LEU A 95 -20.71 -1.61 3.49
C LEU A 95 -20.87 -2.66 4.60
N TYR A 96 -21.79 -2.42 5.54
CA TYR A 96 -22.06 -3.38 6.62
C TYR A 96 -22.52 -4.73 6.06
N ARG A 97 -23.41 -4.77 5.06
CA ARG A 97 -23.89 -6.01 4.43
C ARG A 97 -22.73 -6.82 3.80
N VAL A 98 -21.76 -6.14 3.22
CA VAL A 98 -20.52 -6.79 2.69
C VAL A 98 -19.71 -7.39 3.83
N LEU A 99 -19.47 -6.63 4.91
CA LEU A 99 -18.72 -7.10 6.07
C LEU A 99 -19.45 -8.24 6.80
N GLU A 100 -20.76 -8.19 6.89
CA GLU A 100 -21.60 -9.27 7.44
C GLU A 100 -21.44 -10.56 6.66
N ARG A 101 -21.31 -10.49 5.31
CA ARG A 101 -21.04 -11.65 4.47
C ARG A 101 -19.69 -12.28 4.80
N PHE A 102 -18.63 -11.48 4.97
CA PHE A 102 -17.32 -12.00 5.40
C PHE A 102 -17.39 -12.66 6.78
N TYR A 103 -18.11 -12.03 7.71
CA TYR A 103 -18.32 -12.60 9.05
C TYR A 103 -19.07 -13.94 9.00
N ALA A 104 -20.17 -14.02 8.24
CA ALA A 104 -20.97 -15.23 8.11
C ALA A 104 -20.20 -16.43 7.53
N LEU A 105 -19.21 -16.14 6.66
CA LEU A 105 -18.32 -17.14 6.06
C LEU A 105 -17.04 -17.37 6.88
N ASN A 106 -16.92 -16.74 8.06
CA ASN A 106 -15.72 -16.78 8.92
C ASN A 106 -14.43 -16.36 8.19
N ILE A 107 -14.54 -15.37 7.32
CA ILE A 107 -13.41 -14.81 6.57
C ILE A 107 -12.86 -13.60 7.31
N ASN A 108 -11.57 -13.64 7.66
CA ASN A 108 -10.91 -12.53 8.33
C ASN A 108 -10.48 -11.45 7.32
N LEU A 109 -10.73 -10.18 7.67
CA LEU A 109 -10.34 -9.02 6.89
C LEU A 109 -8.93 -8.56 7.30
N ILE A 110 -8.00 -8.56 6.34
CA ILE A 110 -6.62 -8.11 6.55
C ILE A 110 -6.47 -6.62 6.25
N LYS A 111 -7.14 -6.16 5.18
CA LYS A 111 -7.09 -4.78 4.72
C LYS A 111 -8.43 -4.33 4.18
N LEU A 112 -8.79 -3.09 4.50
CA LEU A 112 -9.89 -2.34 3.88
C LEU A 112 -9.36 -0.95 3.51
N GLU A 113 -9.50 -0.58 2.25
CA GLU A 113 -9.16 0.74 1.76
C GLU A 113 -10.26 1.25 0.85
N SER A 114 -10.76 2.46 1.10
CA SER A 114 -11.73 3.12 0.24
C SER A 114 -11.06 4.09 -0.73
N ARG A 115 -11.55 4.15 -1.96
CA ARG A 115 -11.15 5.12 -2.96
C ARG A 115 -12.39 5.72 -3.62
N PRO A 116 -12.43 7.03 -3.90
CA PRO A 116 -13.55 7.61 -4.64
C PRO A 116 -13.60 7.04 -6.07
N ILE A 117 -14.80 6.86 -6.58
CA ILE A 117 -15.01 6.43 -7.97
C ILE A 117 -14.85 7.67 -8.86
N PRO A 118 -13.92 7.66 -9.83
CA PRO A 118 -13.75 8.79 -10.74
C PRO A 118 -15.06 9.13 -11.48
N GLY A 119 -15.46 10.41 -11.42
CA GLY A 119 -16.67 10.88 -12.10
C GLY A 119 -18.00 10.55 -11.39
N ARG A 120 -17.97 10.03 -10.17
CA ARG A 120 -19.15 9.81 -9.33
C ARG A 120 -18.95 10.47 -7.98
N ASP A 121 -19.73 11.52 -7.68
CA ASP A 121 -19.62 12.24 -6.43
C ASP A 121 -20.17 11.40 -5.27
N PHE A 122 -19.39 11.33 -4.18
CA PHE A 122 -19.73 10.62 -2.94
C PHE A 122 -19.90 9.08 -3.06
N GLU A 123 -19.47 8.48 -4.18
CA GLU A 123 -19.43 7.04 -4.34
C GLU A 123 -18.00 6.51 -4.19
N PHE A 124 -17.87 5.33 -3.57
CA PHE A 124 -16.58 4.74 -3.24
C PHE A 124 -16.48 3.30 -3.73
N MET A 125 -15.29 2.93 -4.19
CA MET A 125 -14.88 1.55 -4.33
C MET A 125 -14.06 1.14 -3.10
N PHE A 126 -14.28 -0.08 -2.63
CA PHE A 126 -13.62 -0.65 -1.47
C PHE A 126 -12.70 -1.78 -1.89
N TYR A 127 -11.43 -1.69 -1.53
CA TYR A 127 -10.42 -2.71 -1.76
C TYR A 127 -10.27 -3.54 -0.50
N PHE A 128 -10.39 -4.85 -0.64
CA PHE A 128 -10.30 -5.81 0.46
C PHE A 128 -9.13 -6.77 0.20
N ASP A 129 -8.31 -7.00 1.23
CA ASP A 129 -7.45 -8.17 1.32
C ASP A 129 -8.01 -9.07 2.43
N LEU A 130 -8.29 -10.31 2.08
CA LEU A 130 -8.93 -11.30 2.92
C LEU A 130 -7.94 -12.43 3.25
N ASP A 131 -7.96 -12.92 4.49
CA ASP A 131 -7.32 -14.17 4.89
C ASP A 131 -8.21 -15.35 4.47
N CYS A 132 -8.21 -15.62 3.17
CA CYS A 132 -9.08 -16.60 2.56
C CYS A 132 -8.29 -17.35 1.46
N PRO A 133 -7.96 -18.64 1.69
CA PRO A 133 -7.18 -19.42 0.74
C PRO A 133 -7.92 -19.69 -0.56
N PHE A 134 -7.18 -19.70 -1.67
CA PHE A 134 -7.70 -20.17 -2.94
C PHE A 134 -8.13 -21.63 -2.86
N GLY A 135 -9.30 -21.93 -3.47
CA GLY A 135 -9.91 -23.28 -3.46
C GLY A 135 -10.53 -23.67 -2.12
N SER A 136 -10.65 -22.72 -1.17
CA SER A 136 -11.43 -22.96 0.04
C SER A 136 -12.93 -22.83 -0.25
N LYS A 137 -13.74 -23.64 0.43
CA LYS A 137 -15.20 -23.52 0.34
C LYS A 137 -15.69 -22.11 0.69
N ALA A 138 -15.03 -21.44 1.65
CA ALA A 138 -15.38 -20.08 2.05
C ALA A 138 -15.20 -19.07 0.91
N LEU A 139 -14.15 -19.24 0.08
CA LEU A 139 -13.95 -18.37 -1.09
C LEU A 139 -15.00 -18.65 -2.16
N ASP A 140 -15.31 -19.92 -2.44
CA ASP A 140 -16.32 -20.29 -3.43
C ASP A 140 -17.69 -19.74 -3.00
N ASP A 141 -18.11 -19.99 -1.75
CA ASP A 141 -19.36 -19.48 -1.19
C ASP A 141 -19.40 -17.92 -1.19
N LEU A 142 -18.26 -17.26 -1.01
CA LEU A 142 -18.16 -15.80 -1.09
C LEU A 142 -18.39 -15.31 -2.52
N LEU A 143 -17.66 -15.85 -3.49
CA LEU A 143 -17.76 -15.43 -4.88
C LEU A 143 -19.16 -15.69 -5.47
N ASP A 144 -19.81 -16.76 -5.05
CA ASP A 144 -21.17 -17.11 -5.47
C ASP A 144 -22.26 -16.20 -4.85
N SER A 145 -21.97 -15.52 -3.75
CA SER A 145 -22.98 -14.76 -2.98
C SER A 145 -22.68 -13.28 -2.81
N ILE A 146 -21.54 -12.79 -3.25
CA ILE A 146 -21.15 -11.40 -3.02
C ILE A 146 -21.99 -10.41 -3.85
N ASP A 147 -22.46 -10.83 -5.03
CA ASP A 147 -23.31 -10.01 -5.90
C ASP A 147 -24.64 -9.64 -5.24
N ASP A 148 -25.12 -10.43 -4.27
CA ASP A 148 -26.36 -10.14 -3.54
C ASP A 148 -26.27 -8.87 -2.66
N VAL A 149 -25.05 -8.45 -2.30
CA VAL A 149 -24.79 -7.41 -1.31
C VAL A 149 -23.96 -6.24 -1.83
N CYS A 150 -23.65 -6.22 -3.13
CA CYS A 150 -22.87 -5.15 -3.76
C CYS A 150 -23.45 -4.79 -5.14
N GLU A 151 -23.05 -3.66 -5.68
CA GLU A 151 -23.40 -3.26 -7.07
C GLU A 151 -22.48 -3.93 -8.08
N SER A 152 -21.25 -4.08 -7.76
CA SER A 152 -20.29 -4.81 -8.57
C SER A 152 -19.10 -5.28 -7.74
N PHE A 153 -18.45 -6.33 -8.19
CA PHE A 153 -17.16 -6.73 -7.62
C PHE A 153 -16.15 -7.11 -8.71
N THR A 154 -14.88 -7.03 -8.35
CA THR A 154 -13.77 -7.50 -9.18
C THR A 154 -12.86 -8.36 -8.32
N TYR A 155 -12.71 -9.63 -8.69
CA TYR A 155 -11.73 -10.53 -8.10
C TYR A 155 -10.35 -10.30 -8.74
N PHE A 156 -9.37 -9.87 -7.95
CA PHE A 156 -8.01 -9.62 -8.43
C PHE A 156 -7.13 -10.87 -8.41
N GLY A 157 -7.47 -11.82 -7.55
CA GLY A 157 -6.75 -13.07 -7.44
C GLY A 157 -6.40 -13.47 -6.01
N SER A 158 -5.70 -14.58 -5.91
CA SER A 158 -5.22 -15.19 -4.66
C SER A 158 -3.79 -15.65 -4.81
#